data_03f82f793e13419848036084a599a4fd
#
_entry.id   03f82f793e13419848036084a599a4fd
#
_cell.length_a   1.000
_cell.length_b   1.000
_cell.length_c   1.000
_cell.angle_alpha   90.00
_cell.angle_beta   90.00
_cell.angle_gamma   90.00
#
_symmetry.space_group_name_H-M   'P 1'
#
loop_
_entity.id
_entity.type
_entity.pdbx_description
1 polymer ?
#
loop_
_entity_poly.entity_id
_entity_poly.type
_entity_poly.pdbx_seq_one_letter_code
_entity_poly.pdbx_strand_id
1 'polypeptide(L)'
;MGTCAAPHRATPTRYDRPILAAGYGPKSLLGSPMTQADELKSSGLKATLPRIKILEMFQKIEHRHMAAEDVFRLLLAEGSDVGLATVYRVLMQFEQAGILSRNHFEAGKAVFELNEGSHHDHIVCMDCGRVEEFFDAEIEKRQKSAALIRGFELQDHALSLYAVCTKTDCPHRTGRKP
;
A
#
# COMPACT_ATOMS: atom_id res chain seq x y z
N MET A 1 -18.25 16.78 43.64
CA MET A 1 -19.16 17.11 42.53
C MET A 1 -18.33 17.36 41.30
N GLY A 2 -18.14 16.30 40.53
CA GLY A 2 -17.34 16.36 39.31
C GLY A 2 -18.25 16.43 38.10
N THR A 3 -18.15 17.50 37.34
CA THR A 3 -18.89 17.70 36.09
C THR A 3 -18.30 16.83 35.01
N CYS A 4 -19.02 15.80 34.56
CA CYS A 4 -18.73 15.08 33.34
C CYS A 4 -18.85 16.01 32.13
N ALA A 5 -17.77 16.19 31.40
CA ALA A 5 -17.77 16.89 30.11
C ALA A 5 -18.57 16.08 29.08
N ALA A 6 -19.32 16.79 28.24
CA ALA A 6 -20.11 16.20 27.15
C ALA A 6 -19.25 15.46 26.13
N PRO A 7 -19.76 14.39 25.52
CA PRO A 7 -18.99 13.63 24.52
C PRO A 7 -18.75 14.50 23.27
N HIS A 8 -17.49 14.65 22.89
CA HIS A 8 -17.11 15.21 21.60
C HIS A 8 -17.72 14.36 20.48
N ARG A 9 -18.33 15.01 19.49
CA ARG A 9 -18.76 14.35 18.26
C ARG A 9 -17.53 13.71 17.61
N ALA A 10 -17.51 12.38 17.57
CA ALA A 10 -16.48 11.62 16.88
C ALA A 10 -16.49 12.00 15.40
N THR A 11 -15.36 12.40 14.87
CA THR A 11 -15.12 12.48 13.43
C THR A 11 -15.15 11.07 12.87
N PRO A 12 -15.80 10.83 11.70
CA PRO A 12 -15.86 9.50 11.13
C PRO A 12 -14.44 8.98 10.85
N THR A 13 -14.13 7.82 11.41
CA THR A 13 -12.85 7.15 11.21
C THR A 13 -12.77 6.53 9.83
N ARG A 14 -11.55 6.26 9.34
CA ARG A 14 -11.29 5.56 8.07
C ARG A 14 -12.04 4.21 7.97
N TYR A 15 -12.45 3.64 9.10
CA TYR A 15 -13.13 2.35 9.24
C TYR A 15 -14.66 2.42 9.25
N ASP A 16 -15.26 3.62 9.32
CA ASP A 16 -16.73 3.79 9.35
C ASP A 16 -17.38 3.74 7.96
N ARG A 17 -16.59 3.51 6.91
CA ARG A 17 -17.16 3.23 5.59
C ARG A 17 -17.70 1.81 5.57
N PRO A 18 -18.99 1.60 5.20
CA PRO A 18 -19.54 0.26 5.05
C PRO A 18 -18.68 -0.50 4.03
N ILE A 19 -18.18 -1.67 4.44
CA ILE A 19 -17.55 -2.64 3.55
C ILE A 19 -18.67 -3.16 2.64
N LEU A 20 -18.96 -2.44 1.57
CA LEU A 20 -19.62 -3.03 0.43
C LEU A 20 -18.63 -4.05 -0.11
N ALA A 21 -18.98 -5.33 0.05
CA ALA A 21 -18.28 -6.41 -0.60
C ALA A 21 -18.15 -6.04 -2.09
N ALA A 22 -17.03 -5.48 -2.47
CA ALA A 22 -16.72 -5.22 -3.85
C ALA A 22 -16.45 -6.57 -4.49
N GLY A 23 -17.53 -7.20 -4.95
CA GLY A 23 -17.44 -8.24 -5.94
C GLY A 23 -16.59 -7.72 -7.09
N TYR A 24 -15.59 -8.48 -7.48
CA TYR A 24 -14.85 -8.31 -8.71
C TYR A 24 -15.83 -8.50 -9.87
N GLY A 25 -16.63 -7.46 -10.15
CA GLY A 25 -17.43 -7.34 -11.35
C GLY A 25 -16.68 -6.46 -12.34
N PRO A 26 -16.75 -6.73 -13.64
CA PRO A 26 -16.13 -5.88 -14.63
C PRO A 26 -16.68 -4.47 -14.47
N LYS A 27 -15.78 -3.47 -14.31
CA LYS A 27 -16.15 -2.06 -14.27
C LYS A 27 -17.03 -1.75 -15.48
N SER A 28 -18.28 -1.38 -15.24
CA SER A 28 -19.25 -1.10 -16.27
C SER A 28 -18.75 0.03 -17.18
N LEU A 29 -18.77 -0.27 -18.47
CA LEU A 29 -18.53 0.60 -19.60
C LEU A 29 -19.55 1.75 -19.61
N LEU A 30 -19.22 2.91 -19.05
CA LEU A 30 -19.80 4.23 -19.41
C LEU A 30 -18.99 5.35 -18.73
N GLY A 31 -17.77 5.50 -19.16
CA GLY A 31 -16.86 6.60 -18.90
C GLY A 31 -15.54 6.28 -19.60
N SER A 32 -14.98 7.18 -20.36
CA SER A 32 -13.64 6.99 -20.92
C SER A 32 -12.69 6.62 -19.77
N PRO A 33 -11.81 5.60 -19.92
CA PRO A 33 -10.88 5.22 -18.87
C PRO A 33 -10.06 6.46 -18.49
N MET A 34 -10.05 6.81 -17.19
CA MET A 34 -9.20 7.90 -16.70
C MET A 34 -7.75 7.60 -17.08
N THR A 35 -7.10 8.58 -17.71
CA THR A 35 -5.67 8.42 -18.03
C THR A 35 -4.82 8.65 -16.76
N GLN A 36 -3.59 8.14 -16.74
CA GLN A 36 -2.65 8.42 -15.64
C GLN A 36 -2.45 9.93 -15.44
N ALA A 37 -2.53 10.70 -16.52
CA ALA A 37 -2.44 12.16 -16.47
C ALA A 37 -3.63 12.77 -15.71
N ASP A 38 -4.83 12.22 -15.87
CA ASP A 38 -6.03 12.70 -15.18
C ASP A 38 -6.02 12.29 -13.70
N GLU A 39 -5.54 11.09 -13.39
CA GLU A 39 -5.34 10.62 -12.02
C GLU A 39 -4.33 11.50 -11.25
N LEU A 40 -3.19 11.83 -11.88
CA LEU A 40 -2.22 12.73 -11.30
C LEU A 40 -2.80 14.14 -11.06
N LYS A 41 -3.55 14.68 -12.00
CA LYS A 41 -4.19 16.00 -11.86
C LYS A 41 -5.23 16.00 -10.73
N SER A 42 -6.06 14.95 -10.64
CA SER A 42 -7.08 14.84 -9.58
C SER A 42 -6.45 14.75 -8.17
N SER A 43 -5.23 14.23 -8.09
CA SER A 43 -4.41 14.18 -6.87
C SER A 43 -3.57 15.45 -6.63
N GLY A 44 -3.79 16.52 -7.40
CA GLY A 44 -3.09 17.79 -7.29
C GLY A 44 -1.67 17.81 -7.86
N LEU A 45 -1.27 16.77 -8.58
CA LEU A 45 0.06 16.65 -9.15
C LEU A 45 0.08 17.00 -10.66
N LYS A 46 1.16 17.67 -11.09
CA LYS A 46 1.41 17.89 -12.52
C LYS A 46 1.73 16.56 -13.22
N ALA A 47 1.09 16.28 -14.34
CA ALA A 47 1.40 15.13 -15.19
C ALA A 47 2.72 15.37 -15.93
N THR A 48 3.82 14.84 -15.38
CA THR A 48 5.15 14.84 -16.01
C THR A 48 5.52 13.44 -16.45
N LEU A 49 6.37 13.30 -17.46
CA LEU A 49 6.76 12.00 -18.00
C LEU A 49 7.29 11.02 -16.93
N PRO A 50 8.18 11.42 -16.00
CA PRO A 50 8.62 10.51 -14.93
C PRO A 50 7.45 10.03 -14.04
N ARG A 51 6.52 10.91 -13.67
CA ARG A 51 5.36 10.54 -12.85
C ARG A 51 4.44 9.58 -13.57
N ILE A 52 4.12 9.85 -14.85
CA ILE A 52 3.28 8.97 -15.66
C ILE A 52 3.91 7.56 -15.73
N LYS A 53 5.19 7.47 -16.10
CA LYS A 53 5.89 6.19 -16.22
C LYS A 53 5.92 5.41 -14.90
N ILE A 54 6.22 6.08 -13.79
CA ILE A 54 6.27 5.42 -12.48
C ILE A 54 4.87 4.94 -12.07
N LEU A 55 3.82 5.74 -12.26
CA LEU A 55 2.45 5.33 -11.95
C LEU A 55 2.01 4.13 -12.79
N GLU A 56 2.32 4.14 -14.08
CA GLU A 56 2.04 3.02 -14.98
C GLU A 56 2.69 1.71 -14.52
N MET A 57 3.89 1.77 -13.96
CA MET A 57 4.57 0.58 -13.43
C MET A 57 3.79 -0.05 -12.29
N PHE A 58 3.34 0.73 -11.32
CA PHE A 58 2.53 0.23 -10.22
C PHE A 58 1.17 -0.33 -10.67
N GLN A 59 0.62 0.17 -11.77
CA GLN A 59 -0.67 -0.29 -12.31
C GLN A 59 -0.55 -1.57 -13.15
N LYS A 60 0.62 -1.82 -13.77
CA LYS A 60 0.84 -2.95 -14.70
C LYS A 60 1.43 -4.18 -14.05
N ILE A 61 2.19 -4.03 -12.97
CA ILE A 61 2.96 -5.12 -12.38
C ILE A 61 2.13 -5.84 -11.32
N GLU A 62 2.11 -7.19 -11.41
CA GLU A 62 1.44 -8.05 -10.44
C GLU A 62 2.05 -7.96 -9.03
N HIS A 63 3.37 -7.69 -8.95
CA HIS A 63 4.06 -7.49 -7.67
C HIS A 63 3.89 -6.04 -7.21
N ARG A 64 2.86 -5.80 -6.44
CA ARG A 64 2.42 -4.46 -6.03
C ARG A 64 3.38 -3.74 -5.09
N HIS A 65 4.31 -4.46 -4.46
CA HIS A 65 5.25 -3.93 -3.46
C HIS A 65 6.63 -3.72 -4.07
N MET A 66 7.03 -2.48 -4.29
CA MET A 66 8.30 -2.13 -4.91
C MET A 66 9.11 -1.14 -4.08
N ALA A 67 10.41 -1.41 -3.89
CA ALA A 67 11.35 -0.41 -3.41
C ALA A 67 11.72 0.58 -4.53
N ALA A 68 12.25 1.74 -4.18
CA ALA A 68 12.66 2.73 -5.17
C ALA A 68 13.70 2.20 -6.16
N GLU A 69 14.58 1.32 -5.70
CA GLU A 69 15.60 0.67 -6.53
C GLU A 69 15.00 -0.33 -7.52
N ASP A 70 13.88 -0.98 -7.15
CA ASP A 70 13.16 -1.89 -8.04
C ASP A 70 12.52 -1.10 -9.18
N VAL A 71 11.82 -0.02 -8.85
CA VAL A 71 11.23 0.92 -9.82
C VAL A 71 12.32 1.48 -10.74
N PHE A 72 13.45 1.89 -10.20
CA PHE A 72 14.56 2.40 -11.00
C PHE A 72 15.12 1.35 -11.98
N ARG A 73 15.33 0.10 -11.52
CA ARG A 73 15.79 -0.99 -12.37
C ARG A 73 14.84 -1.30 -13.53
N LEU A 74 13.54 -1.27 -13.26
CA LEU A 74 12.50 -1.47 -14.27
C LEU A 74 12.49 -0.34 -15.30
N LEU A 75 12.56 0.92 -14.85
CA LEU A 75 12.67 2.09 -15.74
C LEU A 75 13.90 2.01 -16.63
N LEU A 76 15.03 1.61 -16.07
CA LEU A 76 16.28 1.45 -16.83
C LEU A 76 16.16 0.35 -17.89
N ALA A 77 15.49 -0.77 -17.54
CA ALA A 77 15.23 -1.86 -18.50
C ALA A 77 14.31 -1.44 -19.66
N GLU A 78 13.40 -0.49 -19.43
CA GLU A 78 12.56 0.12 -20.47
C GLU A 78 13.26 1.24 -21.26
N GLY A 79 14.56 1.47 -21.01
CA GLY A 79 15.34 2.52 -21.70
C GLY A 79 15.00 3.95 -21.24
N SER A 80 14.46 4.11 -20.02
CA SER A 80 14.18 5.41 -19.45
C SER A 80 15.44 6.04 -18.86
N ASP A 81 15.62 7.34 -19.04
CA ASP A 81 16.70 8.15 -18.48
C ASP A 81 16.40 8.73 -17.08
N VAL A 82 15.29 8.29 -16.47
CA VAL A 82 14.89 8.75 -15.13
C VAL A 82 15.85 8.24 -14.07
N GLY A 83 16.62 9.15 -13.45
CA GLY A 83 17.59 8.80 -12.41
C GLY A 83 16.94 8.41 -11.07
N LEU A 84 17.65 7.62 -10.25
CA LEU A 84 17.19 7.10 -8.96
C LEU A 84 16.69 8.20 -8.00
N ALA A 85 17.38 9.34 -7.94
CA ALA A 85 16.96 10.46 -7.10
C ALA A 85 15.59 11.03 -7.52
N THR A 86 15.30 11.02 -8.83
CA THR A 86 13.97 11.40 -9.35
C THR A 86 12.92 10.39 -8.97
N VAL A 87 13.23 9.09 -9.03
CA VAL A 87 12.32 8.01 -8.58
C VAL A 87 11.94 8.22 -7.12
N TYR A 88 12.91 8.36 -6.21
CA TYR A 88 12.64 8.63 -4.80
C TYR A 88 11.73 9.84 -4.59
N ARG A 89 12.06 10.96 -5.26
CA ARG A 89 11.24 12.17 -5.15
C ARG A 89 9.81 11.98 -5.62
N VAL A 90 9.60 11.25 -6.71
CA VAL A 90 8.25 10.99 -7.24
C VAL A 90 7.48 10.06 -6.31
N LEU A 91 8.09 9.00 -5.80
CA LEU A 91 7.45 8.08 -4.85
C LEU A 91 7.00 8.80 -3.58
N MET A 92 7.85 9.66 -3.01
CA MET A 92 7.49 10.49 -1.85
C MET A 92 6.33 11.45 -2.16
N GLN A 93 6.29 12.02 -3.36
CA GLN A 93 5.17 12.88 -3.78
C GLN A 93 3.87 12.08 -3.95
N PHE A 94 3.95 10.85 -4.44
CA PHE A 94 2.80 9.96 -4.56
C PHE A 94 2.27 9.51 -3.19
N GLU A 95 3.16 9.23 -2.23
CA GLU A 95 2.78 8.96 -0.85
C GLU A 95 2.05 10.17 -0.23
N GLN A 96 2.61 11.38 -0.36
CA GLN A 96 2.00 12.61 0.15
C GLN A 96 0.65 12.92 -0.49
N ALA A 97 0.49 12.59 -1.76
CA ALA A 97 -0.77 12.75 -2.50
C ALA A 97 -1.77 11.62 -2.26
N GLY A 98 -1.41 10.58 -1.47
CA GLY A 98 -2.26 9.43 -1.18
C GLY A 98 -2.45 8.47 -2.37
N ILE A 99 -1.64 8.58 -3.43
CA ILE A 99 -1.63 7.65 -4.57
C ILE A 99 -0.97 6.33 -4.17
N LEU A 100 0.13 6.40 -3.41
CA LEU A 100 0.84 5.24 -2.89
C LEU A 100 0.77 5.20 -1.37
N SER A 101 0.79 4.00 -0.82
CA SER A 101 1.09 3.71 0.57
C SER A 101 2.56 3.32 0.69
N ARG A 102 3.18 3.66 1.82
CA ARG A 102 4.58 3.33 2.12
C ARG A 102 4.65 2.45 3.34
N ASN A 103 5.26 1.28 3.19
CA ASN A 103 5.48 0.31 4.26
C ASN A 103 6.97 0.16 4.56
N HIS A 104 7.29 -0.08 5.84
CA HIS A 104 8.63 -0.37 6.30
C HIS A 104 8.63 -1.77 6.90
N PHE A 105 9.23 -2.71 6.18
CA PHE A 105 9.46 -4.05 6.71
C PHE A 105 10.86 -4.15 7.32
N GLU A 106 11.10 -5.12 8.20
CA GLU A 106 12.36 -5.29 8.95
C GLU A 106 13.64 -5.32 8.08
N ALA A 107 13.54 -5.58 6.79
CA ALA A 107 14.67 -5.52 5.86
C ALA A 107 15.23 -4.10 5.63
N GLY A 108 14.71 -3.08 6.32
CA GLY A 108 15.24 -1.72 6.33
C GLY A 108 14.95 -0.88 5.10
N LYS A 109 14.28 -1.44 4.08
CA LYS A 109 13.91 -0.70 2.87
C LYS A 109 12.44 -0.29 2.91
N ALA A 110 12.16 0.95 2.53
CA ALA A 110 10.80 1.39 2.28
C ALA A 110 10.28 0.74 1.01
N VAL A 111 9.09 0.17 1.08
CA VAL A 111 8.37 -0.46 -0.02
C VAL A 111 7.09 0.32 -0.26
N PHE A 112 6.78 0.57 -1.52
CA PHE A 112 5.62 1.34 -1.95
C PHE A 112 4.62 0.43 -2.67
N GLU A 113 3.34 0.72 -2.51
CA GLU A 113 2.22 0.03 -3.16
C GLU A 113 1.12 1.02 -3.54
N LEU A 114 0.22 0.66 -4.46
CA LEU A 114 -0.96 1.47 -4.77
C LEU A 114 -1.90 1.56 -3.57
N ASN A 115 -2.31 2.78 -3.23
CA ASN A 115 -3.29 3.00 -2.19
C ASN A 115 -4.70 2.75 -2.74
N GLU A 116 -5.17 1.52 -2.69
CA GLU A 116 -6.51 1.12 -3.15
C GLU A 116 -7.63 1.48 -2.15
N GLY A 117 -7.28 2.08 -1.01
CA GLY A 117 -8.24 2.53 0.00
C GLY A 117 -8.86 1.42 0.85
N SER A 118 -8.51 0.16 0.62
CA SER A 118 -8.88 -0.98 1.46
C SER A 118 -7.75 -1.29 2.44
N HIS A 119 -8.12 -1.57 3.70
CA HIS A 119 -7.15 -2.04 4.68
C HIS A 119 -6.76 -3.48 4.39
N HIS A 120 -5.46 -3.77 4.47
CA HIS A 120 -4.89 -5.11 4.41
C HIS A 120 -3.63 -5.17 5.28
N ASP A 121 -3.32 -6.38 5.72
CA ASP A 121 -2.14 -6.73 6.48
C ASP A 121 -1.13 -7.44 5.58
N HIS A 122 0.11 -7.61 6.06
CA HIS A 122 1.20 -8.16 5.26
C HIS A 122 1.81 -9.39 5.88
N ILE A 123 2.17 -10.39 5.04
CA ILE A 123 3.06 -11.48 5.40
C ILE A 123 4.35 -11.30 4.60
N VAL A 124 5.46 -11.13 5.31
CA VAL A 124 6.79 -10.91 4.72
C VAL A 124 7.62 -12.17 4.87
N CYS A 125 8.09 -12.72 3.77
CA CYS A 125 8.98 -13.87 3.81
C CYS A 125 10.41 -13.44 4.12
N MET A 126 10.97 -13.94 5.21
CA MET A 126 12.33 -13.64 5.65
C MET A 126 13.40 -14.26 4.72
N ASP A 127 13.07 -15.33 3.98
CA ASP A 127 14.00 -16.01 3.08
C ASP A 127 14.10 -15.35 1.71
N CYS A 128 12.96 -15.01 1.10
CA CYS A 128 12.91 -14.55 -0.29
C CYS A 128 12.45 -13.10 -0.45
N GLY A 129 12.02 -12.45 0.63
CA GLY A 129 11.56 -11.06 0.61
C GLY A 129 10.18 -10.86 -0.02
N ARG A 130 9.46 -11.94 -0.38
CA ARG A 130 8.09 -11.84 -0.91
C ARG A 130 7.17 -11.25 0.13
N VAL A 131 6.33 -10.33 -0.30
CA VAL A 131 5.25 -9.75 0.49
C VAL A 131 3.93 -10.26 -0.05
N GLU A 132 3.07 -10.75 0.82
CA GLU A 132 1.69 -11.16 0.54
C GLU A 132 0.74 -10.28 1.34
N GLU A 133 -0.33 -9.85 0.72
CA GLU A 133 -1.42 -9.14 1.37
C GLU A 133 -2.46 -10.15 1.88
N PHE A 134 -3.02 -9.88 3.04
CA PHE A 134 -4.16 -10.65 3.57
C PHE A 134 -5.09 -9.74 4.37
N PHE A 135 -6.31 -10.20 4.56
CA PHE A 135 -7.28 -9.60 5.46
C PHE A 135 -7.97 -10.71 6.25
N ASP A 136 -8.02 -10.55 7.57
CA ASP A 136 -8.72 -11.47 8.46
C ASP A 136 -9.60 -10.70 9.45
N ALA A 137 -10.91 -10.87 9.29
CA ALA A 137 -11.90 -10.17 10.10
C ALA A 137 -11.83 -10.50 11.60
N GLU A 138 -11.35 -11.70 11.98
CA GLU A 138 -11.19 -12.06 13.40
C GLU A 138 -9.95 -11.38 14.01
N ILE A 139 -8.88 -11.21 13.24
CA ILE A 139 -7.71 -10.43 13.67
C ILE A 139 -8.12 -8.99 13.91
N GLU A 140 -8.83 -8.38 12.95
CA GLU A 140 -9.37 -7.02 13.07
C GLU A 140 -10.21 -6.82 14.34
N LYS A 141 -11.13 -7.72 14.57
CA LYS A 141 -12.01 -7.70 15.74
C LYS A 141 -11.22 -7.81 17.06
N ARG A 142 -10.19 -8.67 17.09
CA ARG A 142 -9.34 -8.84 18.27
C ARG A 142 -8.50 -7.61 18.56
N GLN A 143 -7.96 -6.95 17.55
CA GLN A 143 -7.19 -5.72 17.69
C GLN A 143 -8.06 -4.59 18.25
N LYS A 144 -9.27 -4.37 17.69
CA LYS A 144 -10.25 -3.40 18.20
C LYS A 144 -10.64 -3.69 19.66
N SER A 145 -10.92 -4.95 19.97
CA SER A 145 -11.24 -5.37 21.34
C SER A 145 -10.08 -5.15 22.31
N ALA A 146 -8.86 -5.44 21.89
CA ALA A 146 -7.66 -5.26 22.72
C ALA A 146 -7.40 -3.77 23.03
N ALA A 147 -7.65 -2.88 22.09
CA ALA A 147 -7.56 -1.44 22.32
C ALA A 147 -8.65 -0.96 23.29
N LEU A 148 -9.90 -1.37 23.05
CA LEU A 148 -11.06 -0.95 23.83
C LEU A 148 -10.94 -1.37 25.31
N ILE A 149 -10.52 -2.62 25.59
CA ILE A 149 -10.32 -3.12 26.97
C ILE A 149 -9.26 -2.29 27.72
N ARG A 150 -8.33 -1.65 26.99
CA ARG A 150 -7.28 -0.79 27.55
C ARG A 150 -7.66 0.69 27.60
N GLY A 151 -8.91 1.04 27.22
CA GLY A 151 -9.42 2.41 27.23
C GLY A 151 -9.04 3.23 26.01
N PHE A 152 -8.69 2.58 24.88
CA PHE A 152 -8.34 3.25 23.62
C PHE A 152 -9.36 2.94 22.52
N GLU A 153 -9.64 3.92 21.68
CA GLU A 153 -10.36 3.76 20.42
C GLU A 153 -9.34 3.62 19.29
N LEU A 154 -9.34 2.46 18.61
CA LEU A 154 -8.40 2.19 17.52
C LEU A 154 -8.74 3.03 16.30
N GLN A 155 -7.83 3.91 15.90
CA GLN A 155 -7.99 4.79 14.74
C GLN A 155 -7.35 4.22 13.48
N ASP A 156 -6.18 3.61 13.62
CA ASP A 156 -5.41 3.00 12.53
C ASP A 156 -4.47 1.94 13.11
N HIS A 157 -4.07 0.98 12.28
CA HIS A 157 -3.06 -0.02 12.64
C HIS A 157 -2.37 -0.56 11.39
N ALA A 158 -1.24 -1.21 11.61
CA ALA A 158 -0.53 -1.98 10.59
C ALA A 158 -0.05 -3.29 11.24
N LEU A 159 -0.33 -4.42 10.61
CA LEU A 159 0.16 -5.72 11.02
C LEU A 159 1.08 -6.29 9.94
N SER A 160 2.28 -6.69 10.35
CA SER A 160 3.21 -7.41 9.47
C SER A 160 3.64 -8.69 10.16
N LEU A 161 3.39 -9.82 9.52
CA LEU A 161 3.82 -11.14 9.96
C LEU A 161 5.11 -11.50 9.23
N TYR A 162 6.16 -11.79 9.97
CA TYR A 162 7.44 -12.24 9.42
C TYR A 162 7.50 -13.76 9.46
N ALA A 163 7.60 -14.39 8.30
CA ALA A 163 7.47 -15.83 8.14
C ALA A 163 8.55 -16.40 7.19
N VAL A 164 8.71 -17.69 7.20
CA VAL A 164 9.57 -18.42 6.25
C VAL A 164 8.69 -19.16 5.25
N CYS A 165 8.99 -19.00 3.97
CA CYS A 165 8.25 -19.68 2.90
C CYS A 165 8.38 -21.21 3.03
N THR A 166 7.24 -21.89 3.13
CA THR A 166 7.20 -23.36 3.20
C THR A 166 7.34 -24.05 1.84
N LYS A 167 7.27 -23.30 0.73
CA LYS A 167 7.45 -23.85 -0.62
C LYS A 167 8.92 -24.15 -0.86
N THR A 168 9.25 -25.41 -1.20
CA THR A 168 10.61 -25.86 -1.49
C THR A 168 11.16 -25.27 -2.78
N ASP A 169 10.30 -25.01 -3.76
CA ASP A 169 10.58 -24.49 -5.10
C ASP A 169 10.10 -23.05 -5.28
N CYS A 170 10.26 -22.21 -4.26
CA CYS A 170 9.81 -20.82 -4.29
C CYS A 170 10.52 -20.04 -5.41
N PRO A 171 9.79 -19.54 -6.44
CA PRO A 171 10.40 -18.85 -7.58
C PRO A 171 11.04 -17.50 -7.19
N HIS A 172 10.69 -16.98 -6.01
CA HIS A 172 11.23 -15.73 -5.47
C HIS A 172 12.55 -15.93 -4.70
N ARG A 173 12.95 -17.17 -4.45
CA ARG A 173 14.20 -17.52 -3.73
C ARG A 173 15.40 -17.45 -4.70
N THR A 174 15.57 -16.33 -5.39
CA THR A 174 16.71 -16.14 -6.29
C THR A 174 17.96 -15.78 -5.50
N GLY A 175 18.90 -16.73 -5.35
CA GLY A 175 20.31 -16.44 -5.10
C GLY A 175 20.79 -16.29 -3.66
N ARG A 176 20.03 -16.60 -2.62
CA ARG A 176 20.63 -16.87 -1.31
C ARG A 176 21.01 -18.35 -1.24
N LYS A 177 22.30 -18.63 -1.39
CA LYS A 177 22.90 -19.90 -0.95
C LYS A 177 22.69 -20.04 0.57
N PRO A 178 22.47 -21.28 1.05
CA PRO A 178 22.36 -21.59 2.46
C PRO A 178 23.58 -21.12 3.26
#